data_3857caee1383c693a8c7ff02a80a96bd
#
_entry.id   3857caee1383c693a8c7ff02a80a96bd
#
_cell.length_a   1.000
_cell.length_b   1.000
_cell.length_c   1.000
_cell.angle_alpha   90.00
_cell.angle_beta   90.00
_cell.angle_gamma   90.00
#
_symmetry.space_group_name_H-M   'P 1'
#
loop_
_entity.id
_entity.type
_entity.pdbx_description
1 polymer ?
#
loop_
_entity_poly.entity_id
_entity_poly.type
_entity_poly.pdbx_seq_one_letter_code
_entity_poly.pdbx_strand_id
1 'polypeptide(L)'
;QPTKEALEAGAPGHGCGHNLLGVAALGAAMAIKEQIAAGKIAGTIRYYGTPAEEDVGGKVYMVRAGLFKDVDVVLSWHPGDETNAETKGSQAIVNFIVEFHGKTAHAAFDPWNGRSAVDGLEIFTDAVNLLREHVKPTVRIHYSIVRGGDVPNVVPDYAKVWCWVRDSERAGVEDVMLRVRRIAAGAALAADVESKLTVQ
;
A
#
# COMPACT_ATOMS: atom_id res chain seq x y z
N GLN A 1 4.85 15.12 17.24
CA GLN A 1 5.79 16.25 17.25
C GLN A 1 5.62 17.07 15.98
N PRO A 2 5.65 18.39 16.03
CA PRO A 2 5.56 19.25 14.85
C PRO A 2 6.81 19.20 13.96
N THR A 3 7.91 18.64 14.47
CA THR A 3 9.17 18.46 13.76
C THR A 3 9.55 16.98 13.67
N LYS A 4 10.13 16.58 12.54
CA LYS A 4 10.69 15.23 12.35
C LYS A 4 12.10 15.20 12.96
N GLU A 5 12.16 14.89 14.24
CA GLU A 5 13.42 14.77 14.97
C GLU A 5 13.50 13.38 15.60
N ALA A 6 14.44 12.57 15.11
CA ALA A 6 14.69 11.26 15.70
C ALA A 6 15.51 11.40 16.99
N LEU A 7 15.26 10.55 17.99
CA LEU A 7 16.11 10.49 19.20
C LEU A 7 17.54 10.07 18.86
N GLU A 8 17.68 9.24 17.85
CA GLU A 8 18.96 8.81 17.28
C GLU A 8 18.89 8.98 15.76
N ALA A 9 19.97 9.44 15.14
CA ALA A 9 20.02 9.64 13.69
C ALA A 9 19.73 8.32 12.95
N GLY A 10 18.76 8.34 12.05
CA GLY A 10 18.34 7.17 11.27
C GLY A 10 17.44 6.16 12.01
N ALA A 11 17.11 6.38 13.28
CA ALA A 11 16.20 5.52 14.01
C ALA A 11 14.75 5.67 13.49
N PRO A 12 13.95 4.57 13.49
CA PRO A 12 12.52 4.63 13.15
C PRO A 12 11.74 5.41 14.21
N GLY A 13 10.62 5.98 13.79
CA GLY A 13 9.68 6.69 14.68
C GLY A 13 8.26 6.11 14.64
N HIS A 14 7.40 6.55 15.55
CA HIS A 14 6.01 6.16 15.62
C HIS A 14 5.11 7.11 14.80
N GLY A 15 5.21 7.08 13.47
CA GLY A 15 4.39 7.92 12.58
C GLY A 15 2.90 7.57 12.60
N CYS A 16 2.57 6.31 12.87
CA CYS A 16 1.19 5.79 12.91
C CYS A 16 0.62 5.64 14.35
N GLY A 17 1.43 5.81 15.39
CA GLY A 17 0.98 5.71 16.78
C GLY A 17 0.87 4.28 17.33
N HIS A 18 1.61 3.31 16.79
CA HIS A 18 1.58 1.92 17.26
C HIS A 18 1.95 1.76 18.75
N ASN A 19 2.75 2.66 19.29
CA ASN A 19 3.04 2.72 20.72
C ASN A 19 1.80 3.02 21.59
N LEU A 20 0.77 3.67 21.03
CA LEU A 20 -0.50 3.96 21.69
C LEU A 20 -1.55 2.87 21.43
N LEU A 21 -1.56 2.27 20.24
CA LEU A 21 -2.56 1.29 19.79
C LEU A 21 -2.68 0.11 20.76
N GLY A 22 -1.55 -0.50 21.12
CA GLY A 22 -1.51 -1.64 22.01
C GLY A 22 -1.92 -1.29 23.44
N VAL A 23 -1.41 -0.19 23.97
CA VAL A 23 -1.67 0.22 25.36
C VAL A 23 -3.13 0.60 25.57
N ALA A 24 -3.73 1.35 24.67
CA ALA A 24 -5.14 1.75 24.79
C ALA A 24 -6.10 0.56 24.63
N ALA A 25 -5.82 -0.36 23.68
CA ALA A 25 -6.59 -1.59 23.53
C ALA A 25 -6.50 -2.48 24.80
N LEU A 26 -5.31 -2.57 25.41
CA LEU A 26 -5.14 -3.28 26.69
C LEU A 26 -5.95 -2.62 27.81
N GLY A 27 -5.90 -1.30 27.93
CA GLY A 27 -6.67 -0.54 28.92
C GLY A 27 -8.19 -0.76 28.77
N ALA A 28 -8.69 -0.73 27.53
CA ALA A 28 -10.09 -1.04 27.24
C ALA A 28 -10.47 -2.49 27.65
N ALA A 29 -9.61 -3.47 27.33
CA ALA A 29 -9.83 -4.86 27.71
C ALA A 29 -9.84 -5.05 29.25
N MET A 30 -8.97 -4.36 29.99
CA MET A 30 -8.96 -4.37 31.45
C MET A 30 -10.24 -3.79 32.02
N ALA A 31 -10.70 -2.65 31.52
CA ALA A 31 -11.96 -2.02 31.98
C ALA A 31 -13.18 -2.92 31.73
N ILE A 32 -13.26 -3.56 30.55
CA ILE A 32 -14.33 -4.51 30.23
C ILE A 32 -14.26 -5.74 31.16
N LYS A 33 -13.08 -6.28 31.42
CA LYS A 33 -12.87 -7.40 32.33
C LYS A 33 -13.42 -7.10 33.74
N GLU A 34 -13.21 -5.88 34.23
CA GLU A 34 -13.75 -5.45 35.54
C GLU A 34 -15.29 -5.43 35.56
N GLN A 35 -15.92 -4.97 34.44
CA GLN A 35 -17.38 -4.94 34.30
C GLN A 35 -17.96 -6.37 34.23
N ILE A 36 -17.26 -7.29 33.56
CA ILE A 36 -17.64 -8.72 33.53
C ILE A 36 -17.52 -9.32 34.90
N ALA A 37 -16.43 -9.08 35.65
CA ALA A 37 -16.23 -9.57 36.99
C ALA A 37 -17.29 -9.02 38.00
N ALA A 38 -17.75 -7.79 37.79
CA ALA A 38 -18.82 -7.17 38.56
C ALA A 38 -20.25 -7.64 38.17
N GLY A 39 -20.38 -8.56 37.20
CA GLY A 39 -21.67 -9.06 36.71
C GLY A 39 -22.50 -8.04 35.92
N LYS A 40 -21.91 -6.94 35.48
CA LYS A 40 -22.62 -5.89 34.72
C LYS A 40 -22.68 -6.18 33.22
N ILE A 41 -21.74 -6.95 32.71
CA ILE A 41 -21.64 -7.38 31.30
C ILE A 41 -21.42 -8.88 31.29
N ALA A 42 -22.09 -9.61 30.42
CA ALA A 42 -21.85 -11.03 30.19
C ALA A 42 -21.00 -11.23 28.94
N GLY A 43 -20.03 -12.15 29.00
CA GLY A 43 -19.21 -12.52 27.87
C GLY A 43 -17.75 -12.77 28.20
N THR A 44 -16.95 -12.96 27.19
CA THR A 44 -15.50 -13.17 27.27
C THR A 44 -14.79 -12.08 26.46
N ILE A 45 -13.83 -11.42 27.08
CA ILE A 45 -12.94 -10.48 26.35
C ILE A 45 -11.60 -11.17 26.06
N ARG A 46 -11.13 -11.05 24.81
CA ARG A 46 -9.81 -11.49 24.40
C ARG A 46 -9.02 -10.29 23.86
N TYR A 47 -7.79 -10.17 24.28
CA TYR A 47 -6.86 -9.19 23.77
C TYR A 47 -5.82 -9.88 22.87
N TYR A 48 -5.69 -9.40 21.63
CA TYR A 48 -4.77 -9.94 20.64
C TYR A 48 -3.65 -8.95 20.31
N GLY A 49 -2.41 -9.37 20.46
CA GLY A 49 -1.27 -8.69 19.84
C GLY A 49 -1.21 -9.06 18.35
N THR A 50 -1.22 -8.07 17.48
CA THR A 50 -1.26 -8.26 16.02
C THR A 50 -0.06 -7.60 15.34
N PRO A 51 1.14 -8.22 15.36
CA PRO A 51 2.36 -7.64 14.84
C PRO A 51 2.37 -7.56 13.30
N ALA A 52 3.33 -6.78 12.75
CA ALA A 52 3.63 -6.66 11.34
C ALA A 52 2.42 -6.21 10.49
N GLU A 53 1.69 -5.20 10.96
CA GLU A 53 0.50 -4.69 10.28
C GLU A 53 0.85 -3.93 9.00
N GLU A 54 1.88 -3.06 9.02
CA GLU A 54 2.19 -2.09 7.98
C GLU A 54 2.62 -2.72 6.65
N ASP A 55 3.45 -3.75 6.68
CA ASP A 55 4.01 -4.36 5.48
C ASP A 55 3.43 -5.74 5.16
N VAL A 56 3.37 -6.59 6.17
CA VAL A 56 3.12 -8.03 5.99
C VAL A 56 1.63 -8.37 6.17
N GLY A 57 0.86 -7.46 6.78
CA GLY A 57 -0.54 -7.71 7.09
C GLY A 57 -0.72 -8.89 8.04
N GLY A 58 0.00 -8.90 9.16
CA GLY A 58 0.07 -10.03 10.10
C GLY A 58 -1.28 -10.61 10.54
N LYS A 59 -2.33 -9.76 10.59
CA LYS A 59 -3.71 -10.21 10.89
C LYS A 59 -4.25 -11.24 9.88
N VAL A 60 -3.82 -11.20 8.62
CA VAL A 60 -4.22 -12.18 7.59
C VAL A 60 -3.77 -13.59 7.97
N TYR A 61 -2.56 -13.72 8.50
CA TYR A 61 -2.03 -15.01 8.97
C TYR A 61 -2.79 -15.50 10.21
N MET A 62 -3.15 -14.61 11.13
CA MET A 62 -3.95 -14.94 12.29
C MET A 62 -5.36 -15.44 11.91
N VAL A 63 -5.99 -14.79 10.92
CA VAL A 63 -7.29 -15.25 10.38
C VAL A 63 -7.15 -16.62 9.72
N ARG A 64 -6.13 -16.84 8.92
CA ARG A 64 -5.84 -18.15 8.28
C ARG A 64 -5.58 -19.25 9.32
N ALA A 65 -4.92 -18.93 10.41
CA ALA A 65 -4.70 -19.84 11.54
C ALA A 65 -5.97 -20.11 12.36
N GLY A 66 -7.06 -19.42 12.07
CA GLY A 66 -8.35 -19.64 12.72
C GLY A 66 -8.49 -19.03 14.11
N LEU A 67 -7.62 -18.07 14.49
CA LEU A 67 -7.61 -17.48 15.83
C LEU A 67 -8.89 -16.70 16.17
N PHE A 68 -9.69 -16.32 15.18
CA PHE A 68 -10.92 -15.55 15.34
C PHE A 68 -12.21 -16.35 15.07
N LYS A 69 -12.12 -17.68 14.87
CA LYS A 69 -13.28 -18.49 14.46
C LYS A 69 -14.41 -18.51 15.49
N ASP A 70 -14.10 -18.36 16.76
CA ASP A 70 -15.02 -18.36 17.88
C ASP A 70 -15.17 -16.97 18.52
N VAL A 71 -14.91 -15.91 17.74
CA VAL A 71 -15.04 -14.52 18.14
C VAL A 71 -16.27 -13.93 17.46
N ASP A 72 -17.22 -13.43 18.24
CA ASP A 72 -18.46 -12.84 17.73
C ASP A 72 -18.25 -11.43 17.20
N VAL A 73 -17.39 -10.62 17.85
CA VAL A 73 -17.11 -9.23 17.49
C VAL A 73 -15.63 -8.92 17.66
N VAL A 74 -15.04 -8.24 16.67
CA VAL A 74 -13.69 -7.70 16.75
C VAL A 74 -13.76 -6.18 16.79
N LEU A 75 -13.13 -5.59 17.80
CA LEU A 75 -12.99 -4.14 17.95
C LEU A 75 -11.53 -3.75 17.76
N SER A 76 -11.31 -2.69 17.03
CA SER A 76 -9.99 -2.08 16.87
C SER A 76 -10.14 -0.56 16.90
N TRP A 77 -9.04 0.15 17.16
CA TRP A 77 -9.03 1.59 17.07
C TRP A 77 -7.77 2.08 16.36
N HIS A 78 -7.81 3.31 15.89
CA HIS A 78 -6.68 3.99 15.29
C HIS A 78 -6.69 5.47 15.73
N PRO A 79 -5.54 6.09 16.03
CA PRO A 79 -5.48 7.52 16.32
C PRO A 79 -6.08 8.36 15.17
N GLY A 80 -6.88 9.34 15.54
CA GLY A 80 -7.52 10.29 14.62
C GLY A 80 -7.56 11.69 15.25
N ASP A 81 -8.16 12.63 14.54
CA ASP A 81 -8.33 14.01 14.96
C ASP A 81 -9.60 14.25 15.78
N GLU A 82 -10.47 13.24 15.88
CA GLU A 82 -11.69 13.28 16.69
C GLU A 82 -11.94 11.93 17.39
N THR A 83 -12.75 11.97 18.48
CA THR A 83 -13.22 10.76 19.14
C THR A 83 -14.48 10.27 18.43
N ASN A 84 -14.38 9.10 17.81
CA ASN A 84 -15.43 8.51 17.00
C ASN A 84 -15.58 7.01 17.30
N ALA A 85 -16.81 6.49 17.16
CA ALA A 85 -17.12 5.06 17.19
C ALA A 85 -18.00 4.73 15.99
N GLU A 86 -17.44 4.11 14.99
CA GLU A 86 -18.14 3.82 13.73
C GLU A 86 -17.88 2.40 13.22
N THR A 87 -18.77 1.94 12.35
CA THR A 87 -18.68 0.62 11.70
C THR A 87 -18.31 0.73 10.23
N LYS A 88 -17.59 1.78 9.85
CA LYS A 88 -17.12 1.93 8.46
C LYS A 88 -16.13 0.84 8.10
N GLY A 89 -16.30 0.29 6.90
CA GLY A 89 -15.35 -0.65 6.32
C GLY A 89 -14.02 0.02 5.94
N SER A 90 -12.96 -0.77 5.92
CA SER A 90 -11.68 -0.36 5.33
C SER A 90 -11.68 -0.58 3.82
N GLN A 91 -10.75 0.07 3.11
CA GLN A 91 -10.57 -0.15 1.68
C GLN A 91 -9.78 -1.43 1.40
N ALA A 92 -10.19 -2.16 0.37
CA ALA A 92 -9.33 -3.16 -0.25
C ALA A 92 -8.14 -2.48 -0.94
N ILE A 93 -6.98 -3.11 -0.93
CA ILE A 93 -5.75 -2.59 -1.52
C ILE A 93 -4.99 -3.66 -2.27
N VAL A 94 -4.34 -3.28 -3.37
CA VAL A 94 -3.26 -4.04 -4.00
C VAL A 94 -2.04 -3.14 -4.11
N ASN A 95 -0.92 -3.62 -3.56
CA ASN A 95 0.41 -3.04 -3.63
C ASN A 95 1.20 -3.76 -4.72
N PHE A 96 1.83 -3.02 -5.65
CA PHE A 96 2.58 -3.61 -6.74
C PHE A 96 3.67 -2.68 -7.25
N ILE A 97 4.64 -3.28 -7.93
CA ILE A 97 5.73 -2.61 -8.59
C ILE A 97 5.63 -2.87 -10.09
N VAL A 98 5.89 -1.84 -10.90
CA VAL A 98 6.13 -1.99 -12.33
C VAL A 98 7.56 -1.59 -12.61
N GLU A 99 8.29 -2.47 -13.26
CA GLU A 99 9.66 -2.29 -13.72
C GLU A 99 9.66 -2.27 -15.24
N PHE A 100 10.44 -1.36 -15.82
CA PHE A 100 10.71 -1.27 -17.26
C PHE A 100 12.18 -1.54 -17.50
N HIS A 101 12.46 -2.35 -18.52
CA HIS A 101 13.81 -2.74 -18.92
C HIS A 101 14.03 -2.40 -20.38
N GLY A 102 14.98 -1.55 -20.62
CA GLY A 102 15.34 -1.04 -21.95
C GLY A 102 16.77 -1.40 -22.33
N LYS A 103 17.41 -0.52 -23.08
CA LYS A 103 18.77 -0.69 -23.57
C LYS A 103 19.52 0.64 -23.54
N THR A 104 20.69 0.66 -22.93
CA THR A 104 21.55 1.85 -22.88
C THR A 104 22.12 2.21 -24.27
N ALA A 105 22.33 3.50 -24.48
CA ALA A 105 23.11 4.07 -25.56
C ALA A 105 23.61 5.46 -25.17
N HIS A 106 24.58 6.01 -25.87
CA HIS A 106 25.03 7.39 -25.65
C HIS A 106 23.97 8.36 -26.21
N ALA A 107 23.36 9.17 -25.34
CA ALA A 107 22.18 9.96 -25.69
C ALA A 107 22.43 11.01 -26.80
N ALA A 108 23.66 11.50 -26.94
CA ALA A 108 24.02 12.49 -27.96
C ALA A 108 24.71 11.89 -29.21
N PHE A 109 25.25 10.68 -29.10
CA PHE A 109 26.07 10.10 -30.15
C PHE A 109 25.32 9.05 -30.99
N ASP A 110 24.64 8.11 -30.33
CA ASP A 110 23.95 7.02 -31.00
C ASP A 110 22.63 6.60 -30.29
N PRO A 111 21.76 7.58 -29.95
CA PRO A 111 20.54 7.31 -29.18
C PRO A 111 19.60 6.32 -29.89
N TRP A 112 19.63 6.23 -31.22
CA TRP A 112 18.81 5.27 -31.99
C TRP A 112 19.13 3.79 -31.70
N ASN A 113 20.28 3.49 -31.11
CA ASN A 113 20.66 2.16 -30.63
C ASN A 113 20.14 1.85 -29.23
N GLY A 114 19.63 2.84 -28.50
CA GLY A 114 19.04 2.71 -27.16
C GLY A 114 17.54 2.45 -27.20
N ARG A 115 17.01 2.04 -26.04
CA ARG A 115 15.57 1.96 -25.74
C ARG A 115 15.39 2.44 -24.31
N SER A 116 14.67 3.54 -24.14
CA SER A 116 14.53 4.19 -22.86
C SER A 116 13.47 3.50 -21.99
N ALA A 117 13.89 2.93 -20.89
CA ALA A 117 12.97 2.40 -19.88
C ALA A 117 12.12 3.52 -19.23
N VAL A 118 12.64 4.75 -19.20
CA VAL A 118 11.92 5.92 -18.69
C VAL A 118 10.76 6.29 -19.61
N ASP A 119 10.89 6.16 -20.93
CA ASP A 119 9.79 6.41 -21.86
C ASP A 119 8.62 5.44 -21.59
N GLY A 120 8.93 4.16 -21.32
CA GLY A 120 7.93 3.18 -20.89
C GLY A 120 7.25 3.56 -19.59
N LEU A 121 8.00 4.06 -18.61
CA LEU A 121 7.48 4.55 -17.34
C LEU A 121 6.59 5.78 -17.51
N GLU A 122 7.00 6.76 -18.33
CA GLU A 122 6.23 7.98 -18.58
C GLU A 122 4.90 7.65 -19.27
N ILE A 123 4.92 6.84 -20.35
CA ILE A 123 3.69 6.37 -21.01
C ILE A 123 2.78 5.63 -20.02
N PHE A 124 3.35 4.79 -19.15
CA PHE A 124 2.58 4.08 -18.12
C PHE A 124 1.91 5.06 -17.15
N THR A 125 2.66 6.02 -16.61
CA THR A 125 2.12 6.97 -15.63
C THR A 125 1.08 7.88 -16.24
N ASP A 126 1.25 8.34 -17.47
CA ASP A 126 0.26 9.13 -18.19
C ASP A 126 -1.02 8.34 -18.44
N ALA A 127 -0.90 7.10 -18.91
CA ALA A 127 -2.05 6.22 -19.13
C ALA A 127 -2.79 5.88 -17.81
N VAL A 128 -2.08 5.72 -16.70
CA VAL A 128 -2.69 5.58 -15.37
C VAL A 128 -3.41 6.85 -14.94
N ASN A 129 -2.87 8.04 -15.23
CA ASN A 129 -3.52 9.31 -14.97
C ASN A 129 -4.82 9.47 -15.78
N LEU A 130 -4.80 9.10 -17.06
CA LEU A 130 -6.00 9.08 -17.93
C LEU A 130 -7.04 8.05 -17.41
N LEU A 131 -6.59 6.90 -16.91
CA LEU A 131 -7.48 5.89 -16.34
C LEU A 131 -8.31 6.41 -15.17
N ARG A 132 -7.79 7.36 -14.37
CA ARG A 132 -8.48 7.90 -13.19
C ARG A 132 -9.85 8.54 -13.50
N GLU A 133 -10.04 9.06 -14.70
CA GLU A 133 -11.34 9.59 -15.14
C GLU A 133 -12.40 8.48 -15.33
N HIS A 134 -11.95 7.25 -15.62
CA HIS A 134 -12.79 6.14 -16.02
C HIS A 134 -12.91 5.04 -14.97
N VAL A 135 -12.78 5.39 -13.69
CA VAL A 135 -12.95 4.49 -12.55
C VAL A 135 -14.02 5.03 -11.60
N LYS A 136 -14.54 4.17 -10.72
CA LYS A 136 -15.53 4.59 -9.70
C LYS A 136 -14.95 5.64 -8.77
N PRO A 137 -15.77 6.55 -8.21
CA PRO A 137 -15.31 7.57 -7.26
C PRO A 137 -14.65 7.02 -6.00
N THR A 138 -14.91 5.76 -5.64
CA THR A 138 -14.31 5.04 -4.51
C THR A 138 -12.90 4.56 -4.78
N VAL A 139 -12.52 4.42 -6.06
CA VAL A 139 -11.18 3.97 -6.47
C VAL A 139 -10.12 5.05 -6.20
N ARG A 140 -8.96 4.62 -5.73
CA ARG A 140 -7.75 5.45 -5.65
C ARG A 140 -6.59 4.72 -6.29
N ILE A 141 -5.84 5.43 -7.13
CA ILE A 141 -4.61 4.94 -7.76
C ILE A 141 -3.51 5.92 -7.41
N HIS A 142 -2.48 5.44 -6.71
CA HIS A 142 -1.33 6.25 -6.33
C HIS A 142 -0.06 5.58 -6.84
N TYR A 143 0.96 6.39 -7.11
CA TYR A 143 2.28 5.85 -7.41
C TYR A 143 3.39 6.79 -6.95
N SER A 144 4.57 6.22 -6.80
CA SER A 144 5.82 6.93 -6.59
C SER A 144 6.86 6.39 -7.58
N ILE A 145 7.55 7.27 -8.28
CA ILE A 145 8.68 6.88 -9.12
C ILE A 145 9.85 6.58 -8.20
N VAL A 146 10.30 5.33 -8.21
CA VAL A 146 11.40 4.85 -7.37
C VAL A 146 12.73 5.02 -8.08
N ARG A 147 12.74 4.84 -9.42
CA ARG A 147 13.91 5.06 -10.26
C ARG A 147 13.48 5.52 -11.66
N GLY A 148 14.08 6.61 -12.13
CA GLY A 148 13.80 7.25 -13.42
C GLY A 148 15.08 7.63 -14.17
N GLY A 149 16.03 6.68 -14.31
CA GLY A 149 17.35 6.92 -14.92
C GLY A 149 18.38 7.45 -13.93
N ASP A 150 19.63 7.57 -14.39
CA ASP A 150 20.78 7.96 -13.56
C ASP A 150 21.43 9.26 -14.04
N VAL A 151 21.73 9.39 -15.32
CA VAL A 151 22.43 10.54 -15.92
C VAL A 151 21.82 10.90 -17.27
N PRO A 152 21.79 12.21 -17.66
CA PRO A 152 21.07 12.64 -18.85
C PRO A 152 21.76 12.31 -20.18
N ASN A 153 23.04 11.94 -20.16
CA ASN A 153 23.82 11.60 -21.36
C ASN A 153 23.83 10.10 -21.70
N VAL A 154 23.06 9.30 -20.95
CA VAL A 154 22.89 7.86 -21.20
C VAL A 154 21.39 7.55 -21.29
N VAL A 155 20.96 6.86 -22.36
CA VAL A 155 19.60 6.34 -22.48
C VAL A 155 19.36 5.34 -21.35
N PRO A 156 18.36 5.53 -20.48
CA PRO A 156 18.16 4.69 -19.29
C PRO A 156 17.64 3.30 -19.66
N ASP A 157 18.28 2.26 -19.19
CA ASP A 157 17.88 0.86 -19.40
C ASP A 157 16.99 0.30 -18.29
N TYR A 158 16.79 1.05 -17.20
CA TYR A 158 15.94 0.61 -16.09
C TYR A 158 15.15 1.77 -15.49
N ALA A 159 13.85 1.51 -15.30
CA ALA A 159 12.97 2.42 -14.57
C ALA A 159 12.02 1.61 -13.67
N LYS A 160 11.61 2.21 -12.54
CA LYS A 160 10.79 1.55 -11.54
C LYS A 160 9.77 2.50 -10.92
N VAL A 161 8.53 2.05 -10.87
CA VAL A 161 7.42 2.76 -10.21
C VAL A 161 6.73 1.83 -9.22
N TRP A 162 6.47 2.35 -8.03
CA TRP A 162 5.72 1.68 -6.98
C TRP A 162 4.31 2.22 -6.92
N CYS A 163 3.32 1.34 -6.97
CA CYS A 163 1.93 1.70 -7.17
C CYS A 163 1.01 1.02 -6.17
N TRP A 164 -0.07 1.72 -5.79
CA TRP A 164 -1.17 1.18 -5.01
C TRP A 164 -2.49 1.45 -5.70
N VAL A 165 -3.36 0.44 -5.73
CA VAL A 165 -4.77 0.57 -6.13
C VAL A 165 -5.63 0.25 -4.93
N ARG A 166 -6.62 1.10 -4.66
CA ARG A 166 -7.59 0.93 -3.57
C ARG A 166 -9.01 1.09 -4.09
N ASP A 167 -9.94 0.38 -3.47
CA ASP A 167 -11.40 0.56 -3.63
C ASP A 167 -12.11 0.13 -2.34
N SER A 168 -13.37 0.51 -2.19
CA SER A 168 -14.25 -0.02 -1.13
C SER A 168 -14.45 -1.53 -1.23
N GLU A 169 -14.39 -2.08 -2.46
CA GLU A 169 -14.65 -3.49 -2.76
C GLU A 169 -13.44 -4.15 -3.43
N ARG A 170 -13.13 -5.38 -3.04
CA ARG A 170 -12.06 -6.18 -3.65
C ARG A 170 -12.25 -6.35 -5.16
N ALA A 171 -13.47 -6.60 -5.60
CA ALA A 171 -13.80 -6.76 -7.01
C ALA A 171 -13.46 -5.51 -7.84
N GLY A 172 -13.66 -4.32 -7.28
CA GLY A 172 -13.28 -3.07 -7.95
C GLY A 172 -11.76 -2.92 -8.10
N VAL A 173 -10.99 -3.30 -7.09
CA VAL A 173 -9.52 -3.33 -7.19
C VAL A 173 -9.07 -4.30 -8.28
N GLU A 174 -9.67 -5.48 -8.37
CA GLU A 174 -9.32 -6.49 -9.38
C GLU A 174 -9.61 -6.02 -10.81
N ASP A 175 -10.76 -5.36 -11.04
CA ASP A 175 -11.09 -4.77 -12.34
C ASP A 175 -10.05 -3.71 -12.75
N VAL A 176 -9.73 -2.80 -11.85
CA VAL A 176 -8.70 -1.78 -12.10
C VAL A 176 -7.33 -2.41 -12.37
N MET A 177 -6.94 -3.44 -11.62
CA MET A 177 -5.67 -4.14 -11.81
C MET A 177 -5.57 -4.82 -13.19
N LEU A 178 -6.66 -5.35 -13.73
CA LEU A 178 -6.68 -5.87 -15.11
C LEU A 178 -6.34 -4.77 -16.13
N ARG A 179 -6.89 -3.56 -15.93
CA ARG A 179 -6.63 -2.40 -16.80
C ARG A 179 -5.20 -1.90 -16.63
N VAL A 180 -4.69 -1.82 -15.40
CA VAL A 180 -3.30 -1.42 -15.11
C VAL A 180 -2.28 -2.38 -15.74
N ARG A 181 -2.53 -3.70 -15.72
CA ARG A 181 -1.69 -4.68 -16.41
C ARG A 181 -1.64 -4.45 -17.92
N ARG A 182 -2.78 -4.13 -18.55
CA ARG A 182 -2.85 -3.80 -19.97
C ARG A 182 -2.11 -2.50 -20.29
N ILE A 183 -2.22 -1.50 -19.42
CA ILE A 183 -1.47 -0.25 -19.54
C ILE A 183 0.04 -0.51 -19.49
N ALA A 184 0.52 -1.31 -18.53
CA ALA A 184 1.94 -1.64 -18.42
C ALA A 184 2.46 -2.35 -19.67
N ALA A 185 1.71 -3.32 -20.18
CA ALA A 185 2.08 -4.01 -21.44
C ALA A 185 2.04 -3.08 -22.66
N GLY A 186 1.02 -2.21 -22.76
CA GLY A 186 0.91 -1.22 -23.85
C GLY A 186 2.02 -0.17 -23.80
N ALA A 187 2.38 0.30 -22.62
CA ALA A 187 3.49 1.24 -22.44
C ALA A 187 4.84 0.64 -22.86
N ALA A 188 5.08 -0.61 -22.45
CA ALA A 188 6.28 -1.34 -22.85
C ALA A 188 6.38 -1.51 -24.38
N LEU A 189 5.26 -1.91 -25.01
CA LEU A 189 5.19 -2.06 -26.46
C LEU A 189 5.44 -0.73 -27.19
N ALA A 190 4.84 0.36 -26.71
CA ALA A 190 4.99 1.67 -27.33
C ALA A 190 6.43 2.24 -27.23
N ALA A 191 7.13 1.94 -26.12
CA ALA A 191 8.50 2.37 -25.88
C ALA A 191 9.56 1.38 -26.42
N ASP A 192 9.15 0.25 -26.99
CA ASP A 192 10.02 -0.85 -27.45
C ASP A 192 10.95 -1.37 -26.32
N VAL A 193 10.37 -1.59 -25.12
CA VAL A 193 11.03 -2.07 -23.92
C VAL A 193 10.27 -3.26 -23.31
N GLU A 194 10.84 -3.90 -22.30
CA GLU A 194 10.16 -4.94 -21.51
C GLU A 194 9.53 -4.35 -20.26
N SER A 195 8.39 -4.90 -19.82
CA SER A 195 7.80 -4.55 -18.52
C SER A 195 7.55 -5.78 -17.65
N LYS A 196 7.72 -5.59 -16.33
CA LYS A 196 7.40 -6.60 -15.32
C LYS A 196 6.55 -5.96 -14.22
N LEU A 197 5.34 -6.52 -13.99
CA LEU A 197 4.48 -6.11 -12.89
C LEU A 197 4.47 -7.21 -11.81
N THR A 198 4.92 -6.83 -10.61
CA THR A 198 4.99 -7.73 -9.44
C THR A 198 4.07 -7.22 -8.35
N VAL A 199 3.09 -8.02 -7.93
CA VAL A 199 2.26 -7.75 -6.75
C VAL A 199 3.06 -8.13 -5.50
N GLN A 200 3.05 -7.22 -4.51
CA GLN A 200 3.76 -7.37 -3.24
C GLN A 200 2.93 -8.13 -2.21
#